data_e3ba588493266b008cb4df7d264d6062
#
_entry.id   e3ba588493266b008cb4df7d264d6062
#
_cell.length_a   1.000
_cell.length_b   1.000
_cell.length_c   1.000
_cell.angle_alpha   90.00
_cell.angle_beta   90.00
_cell.angle_gamma   90.00
#
_symmetry.space_group_name_H-M   'P 1'
#
loop_
_entity.id
_entity.type
_entity.pdbx_description
1 polymer ?
#
loop_
_entity_poly.entity_id
_entity_poly.type
_entity_poly.pdbx_seq_one_letter_code
_entity_poly.pdbx_strand_id
1 'polypeptide(L)'
;AQAAGLQRAGVSRMGTWLSPCHDTLTYQANCRLHAARLREVATILKDHGLRLGLEYVGTQLLLVGKRYPFLHTMAETRELIAEINTGNVGFVLDTWHWWTAGDTVGDIQTLKNNDVVSVDLNDAPTGVAKALQRDNERELPAATGVIDVAAFLGALVAIGYNGPVRPEPFNKA
;
A
#
# COMPACT_ATOMS: atom_id res chain seq x y z
N ALA A 1 -22.95 -10.39 -2.69
CA ALA A 1 -23.48 -9.80 -3.94
C ALA A 1 -22.40 -9.01 -4.70
N GLN A 2 -21.65 -8.10 -4.07
CA GLN A 2 -20.66 -7.24 -4.73
C GLN A 2 -19.49 -8.05 -5.35
N ALA A 3 -18.86 -8.97 -4.61
CA ALA A 3 -17.75 -9.77 -5.09
C ALA A 3 -18.12 -10.61 -6.33
N ALA A 4 -19.31 -11.21 -6.36
CA ALA A 4 -19.81 -11.91 -7.54
C ALA A 4 -20.03 -10.98 -8.75
N GLY A 5 -20.43 -9.72 -8.51
CA GLY A 5 -20.53 -8.70 -9.56
C GLY A 5 -19.18 -8.34 -10.16
N LEU A 6 -18.17 -8.13 -9.31
CA LEU A 6 -16.80 -7.86 -9.73
C LEU A 6 -16.20 -9.03 -10.52
N GLN A 7 -16.39 -10.26 -10.06
CA GLN A 7 -15.97 -11.45 -10.77
C GLN A 7 -16.57 -11.53 -12.19
N ARG A 8 -17.88 -11.30 -12.33
CA ARG A 8 -18.53 -11.27 -13.65
C ARG A 8 -18.02 -10.16 -14.56
N ALA A 9 -17.58 -9.04 -13.97
CA ALA A 9 -16.95 -7.93 -14.71
C ALA A 9 -15.48 -8.18 -15.06
N GLY A 10 -14.92 -9.36 -14.74
CA GLY A 10 -13.53 -9.71 -15.01
C GLY A 10 -12.52 -9.07 -14.05
N VAL A 11 -12.97 -8.46 -12.94
CA VAL A 11 -12.08 -7.92 -11.93
C VAL A 11 -11.44 -9.06 -11.14
N SER A 12 -10.12 -9.02 -11.00
CA SER A 12 -9.35 -10.03 -10.26
C SER A 12 -8.58 -9.45 -9.07
N ARG A 13 -8.53 -8.12 -8.93
CA ARG A 13 -7.75 -7.42 -7.91
C ARG A 13 -8.51 -6.21 -7.36
N MET A 14 -8.43 -6.02 -6.05
CA MET A 14 -8.96 -4.84 -5.35
C MET A 14 -7.90 -4.32 -4.40
N GLY A 15 -7.90 -3.01 -4.14
CA GLY A 15 -7.03 -2.37 -3.16
C GLY A 15 -7.83 -1.59 -2.14
N THR A 16 -7.25 -1.41 -0.97
CA THR A 16 -7.68 -0.45 0.05
C THR A 16 -6.47 0.09 0.79
N TRP A 17 -6.52 1.36 1.17
CA TRP A 17 -5.52 1.97 2.02
C TRP A 17 -5.85 1.80 3.50
N LEU A 18 -4.84 1.86 4.35
CA LEU A 18 -4.94 1.72 5.80
C LEU A 18 -4.55 3.03 6.48
N SER A 19 -5.44 3.58 7.31
CA SER A 19 -5.11 4.79 8.07
C SER A 19 -3.93 4.52 9.02
N PRO A 20 -2.85 5.34 8.98
CA PRO A 20 -1.65 5.11 9.79
C PRO A 20 -1.81 5.53 11.25
N CYS A 21 -2.99 5.96 11.68
CA CYS A 21 -3.26 6.38 13.05
C CYS A 21 -4.74 6.22 13.43
N HIS A 22 -5.01 6.21 14.76
CA HIS A 22 -6.36 6.08 15.30
C HIS A 22 -6.54 6.89 16.59
N ASP A 23 -7.75 7.41 16.84
CA ASP A 23 -8.02 8.26 18.01
C ASP A 23 -8.12 7.48 19.32
N THR A 24 -8.62 6.25 19.29
CA THR A 24 -8.97 5.48 20.48
C THR A 24 -8.32 4.11 20.55
N LEU A 25 -7.98 3.48 19.41
CA LEU A 25 -7.40 2.15 19.38
C LEU A 25 -5.88 2.22 19.46
N THR A 26 -5.29 1.50 20.41
CA THR A 26 -3.85 1.25 20.44
C THR A 26 -3.42 0.43 19.22
N TYR A 27 -2.13 0.42 18.90
CA TYR A 27 -1.58 -0.36 17.78
C TYR A 27 -2.09 -1.80 17.76
N GLN A 28 -1.94 -2.52 18.87
CA GLN A 28 -2.35 -3.93 18.96
C GLN A 28 -3.87 -4.13 18.82
N ALA A 29 -4.68 -3.24 19.42
CA ALA A 29 -6.13 -3.33 19.32
C ALA A 29 -6.59 -3.06 17.87
N ASN A 30 -5.95 -2.10 17.20
CA ASN A 30 -6.23 -1.76 15.82
C ASN A 30 -5.80 -2.88 14.87
N CYS A 31 -4.63 -3.49 15.10
CA CYS A 31 -4.14 -4.63 14.34
C CYS A 31 -5.12 -5.81 14.41
N ARG A 32 -5.53 -6.20 15.62
CA ARG A 32 -6.53 -7.28 15.79
C ARG A 32 -7.86 -6.99 15.09
N LEU A 33 -8.34 -5.75 15.17
CA LEU A 33 -9.56 -5.33 14.49
C LEU A 33 -9.45 -5.44 12.98
N HIS A 34 -8.36 -4.91 12.41
CA HIS A 34 -8.11 -4.99 10.97
C HIS A 34 -7.92 -6.43 10.51
N ALA A 35 -7.13 -7.23 11.23
CA ALA A 35 -6.93 -8.65 10.89
C ALA A 35 -8.25 -9.41 10.84
N ALA A 36 -9.12 -9.24 11.83
CA ALA A 36 -10.43 -9.90 11.84
C ALA A 36 -11.32 -9.48 10.66
N ARG A 37 -11.48 -8.16 10.46
CA ARG A 37 -12.35 -7.62 9.40
C ARG A 37 -11.82 -7.93 7.99
N LEU A 38 -10.52 -7.75 7.79
CA LEU A 38 -9.91 -8.00 6.48
C LEU A 38 -9.87 -9.49 6.15
N ARG A 39 -9.76 -10.38 7.14
CA ARG A 39 -9.91 -11.83 6.94
C ARG A 39 -11.29 -12.20 6.39
N GLU A 40 -12.36 -11.63 6.95
CA GLU A 40 -13.71 -11.85 6.43
C GLU A 40 -13.85 -11.36 4.98
N VAL A 41 -13.41 -10.13 4.71
CA VAL A 41 -13.44 -9.56 3.35
C VAL A 41 -12.60 -10.40 2.39
N ALA A 42 -11.36 -10.73 2.77
CA ALA A 42 -10.45 -11.50 1.94
C ALA A 42 -10.98 -12.91 1.63
N THR A 43 -11.65 -13.55 2.61
CA THR A 43 -12.30 -14.86 2.38
C THR A 43 -13.39 -14.75 1.33
N ILE A 44 -14.29 -13.77 1.45
CA ILE A 44 -15.35 -13.53 0.45
C ILE A 44 -14.74 -13.25 -0.94
N LEU A 45 -13.69 -12.45 -1.01
CA LEU A 45 -13.00 -12.15 -2.28
C LEU A 45 -12.35 -13.40 -2.87
N LYS A 46 -11.73 -14.24 -2.03
CA LYS A 46 -11.08 -15.49 -2.44
C LYS A 46 -12.07 -16.47 -3.09
N ASP A 47 -13.27 -16.60 -2.52
CA ASP A 47 -14.34 -17.46 -3.04
C ASP A 47 -14.79 -17.04 -4.46
N HIS A 48 -14.47 -15.80 -4.84
CA HIS A 48 -14.76 -15.24 -6.18
C HIS A 48 -13.51 -15.04 -7.04
N GLY A 49 -12.37 -15.60 -6.62
CA GLY A 49 -11.12 -15.50 -7.38
C GLY A 49 -10.44 -14.13 -7.36
N LEU A 50 -10.83 -13.25 -6.41
CA LEU A 50 -10.25 -11.90 -6.28
C LEU A 50 -9.15 -11.86 -5.23
N ARG A 51 -8.16 -10.97 -5.46
CA ARG A 51 -7.09 -10.65 -4.54
C ARG A 51 -7.37 -9.30 -3.87
N LEU A 52 -6.96 -9.16 -2.60
CA LEU A 52 -7.03 -7.93 -1.83
C LEU A 52 -5.64 -7.33 -1.64
N GLY A 53 -5.43 -6.11 -2.10
CA GLY A 53 -4.22 -5.33 -1.85
C GLY A 53 -4.40 -4.40 -0.65
N LEU A 54 -3.41 -4.34 0.22
CA LEU A 54 -3.34 -3.41 1.34
C LEU A 54 -2.27 -2.37 1.05
N GLU A 55 -2.64 -1.10 1.09
CA GLU A 55 -1.76 0.04 0.97
C GLU A 55 -1.51 0.64 2.34
N TYR A 56 -0.25 0.66 2.76
CA TYR A 56 0.15 1.40 3.95
C TYR A 56 0.43 2.86 3.60
N VAL A 57 0.18 3.74 4.56
CA VAL A 57 0.36 5.19 4.39
C VAL A 57 1.60 5.63 5.16
N GLY A 58 2.70 5.85 4.43
CA GLY A 58 4.03 6.12 5.00
C GLY A 58 4.27 7.55 5.45
N THR A 59 3.36 8.48 5.16
CA THR A 59 3.56 9.92 5.37
C THR A 59 3.57 10.27 6.86
N GLN A 60 4.66 10.90 7.33
CA GLN A 60 4.83 11.29 8.73
C GLN A 60 3.70 12.17 9.26
N LEU A 61 3.23 13.12 8.47
CA LEU A 61 2.15 14.03 8.87
C LEU A 61 0.83 13.30 9.17
N LEU A 62 0.54 12.23 8.43
CA LEU A 62 -0.65 11.43 8.67
C LEU A 62 -0.45 10.46 9.84
N LEU A 63 0.76 9.93 10.03
CA LEU A 63 1.10 9.05 11.15
C LEU A 63 0.86 9.71 12.51
N VAL A 64 1.22 10.99 12.63
CA VAL A 64 1.06 11.76 13.88
C VAL A 64 -0.27 12.51 13.95
N GLY A 65 -1.17 12.33 12.99
CA GLY A 65 -2.42 13.06 12.89
C GLY A 65 -3.45 12.73 13.97
N LYS A 66 -3.28 11.59 14.68
CA LYS A 66 -4.15 11.13 15.76
C LYS A 66 -3.35 10.58 16.94
N ARG A 67 -4.07 10.25 18.02
CA ARG A 67 -3.48 9.88 19.31
C ARG A 67 -2.58 8.65 19.26
N TYR A 68 -2.97 7.62 18.51
CA TYR A 68 -2.25 6.35 18.47
C TYR A 68 -1.77 6.09 17.04
N PRO A 69 -0.44 5.98 16.82
CA PRO A 69 0.09 5.55 15.53
C PRO A 69 -0.34 4.11 15.23
N PHE A 70 -0.43 3.82 13.94
CA PHE A 70 -0.70 2.48 13.42
C PHE A 70 0.29 2.14 12.31
N LEU A 71 0.15 1.00 11.68
CA LEU A 71 1.07 0.54 10.66
C LEU A 71 1.24 1.57 9.51
N HIS A 72 2.48 1.76 9.09
CA HIS A 72 2.85 2.76 8.09
C HIS A 72 4.06 2.35 7.24
N THR A 73 4.55 1.12 7.42
CA THR A 73 5.70 0.55 6.69
C THR A 73 5.35 -0.78 6.03
N MET A 74 6.19 -1.20 5.08
CA MET A 74 6.07 -2.52 4.44
C MET A 74 6.18 -3.66 5.46
N ALA A 75 7.11 -3.57 6.40
CA ALA A 75 7.32 -4.60 7.42
C ALA A 75 6.07 -4.81 8.29
N GLU A 76 5.50 -3.73 8.83
CA GLU A 76 4.28 -3.78 9.66
C GLU A 76 3.07 -4.30 8.86
N THR A 77 2.95 -3.89 7.60
CA THR A 77 1.87 -4.37 6.72
C THR A 77 2.01 -5.85 6.43
N ARG A 78 3.24 -6.35 6.28
CA ARG A 78 3.52 -7.79 6.11
C ARG A 78 3.06 -8.60 7.33
N GLU A 79 3.26 -8.08 8.53
CA GLU A 79 2.77 -8.72 9.77
C GLU A 79 1.24 -8.82 9.77
N LEU A 80 0.56 -7.74 9.38
CA LEU A 80 -0.91 -7.75 9.27
C LEU A 80 -1.38 -8.75 8.19
N ILE A 81 -0.73 -8.80 7.02
CA ILE A 81 -1.04 -9.78 5.96
C ILE A 81 -0.88 -11.21 6.47
N ALA A 82 0.19 -11.48 7.21
CA ALA A 82 0.43 -12.78 7.83
C ALA A 82 -0.65 -13.14 8.86
N GLU A 83 -1.08 -12.17 9.68
CA GLU A 83 -2.17 -12.36 10.65
C GLU A 83 -3.52 -12.62 9.96
N ILE A 84 -3.83 -11.96 8.83
CA ILE A 84 -5.04 -12.20 8.03
C ILE A 84 -5.05 -13.65 7.50
N ASN A 85 -3.96 -14.15 7.00
CA ASN A 85 -3.68 -15.55 6.64
C ASN A 85 -4.75 -16.22 5.75
N THR A 86 -5.23 -15.54 4.70
CA THR A 86 -6.17 -16.12 3.72
C THR A 86 -5.51 -16.55 2.41
N GLY A 87 -4.28 -16.10 2.16
CA GLY A 87 -3.47 -16.46 0.99
C GLY A 87 -3.79 -15.67 -0.29
N ASN A 88 -4.76 -14.75 -0.25
CA ASN A 88 -5.12 -13.87 -1.37
C ASN A 88 -4.94 -12.38 -1.05
N VAL A 89 -4.33 -12.06 0.09
CA VAL A 89 -3.98 -10.69 0.48
C VAL A 89 -2.52 -10.41 0.14
N GLY A 90 -2.23 -9.20 -0.34
CA GLY A 90 -0.89 -8.74 -0.66
C GLY A 90 -0.82 -7.21 -0.58
N PHE A 91 0.25 -6.63 -1.12
CA PHE A 91 0.49 -5.21 -1.10
C PHE A 91 -0.16 -4.47 -2.28
N VAL A 92 -0.67 -3.27 -2.02
CA VAL A 92 -0.61 -2.18 -2.98
C VAL A 92 0.69 -1.44 -2.67
N LEU A 93 1.63 -1.42 -3.60
CA LEU A 93 2.89 -0.70 -3.43
C LEU A 93 2.79 0.64 -4.13
N ASP A 94 2.78 1.71 -3.36
CA ASP A 94 2.81 3.08 -3.84
C ASP A 94 4.19 3.68 -3.62
N THR A 95 4.80 4.29 -4.65
CA THR A 95 6.14 4.89 -4.58
C THR A 95 6.22 6.00 -3.54
N TRP A 96 5.15 6.79 -3.37
CA TRP A 96 5.09 7.85 -2.38
C TRP A 96 5.13 7.28 -0.95
N HIS A 97 4.30 6.28 -0.67
CA HIS A 97 4.23 5.68 0.65
C HIS A 97 5.47 4.86 0.96
N TRP A 98 6.01 4.12 0.00
CA TRP A 98 7.30 3.45 0.11
C TRP A 98 8.43 4.42 0.47
N TRP A 99 8.54 5.52 -0.28
CA TRP A 99 9.60 6.50 -0.06
C TRP A 99 9.41 7.25 1.26
N THR A 100 8.18 7.72 1.61
CA THR A 100 7.92 8.46 2.83
C THR A 100 8.07 7.61 4.10
N ALA A 101 7.75 6.33 4.05
CA ALA A 101 7.99 5.36 5.12
C ALA A 101 9.49 5.11 5.36
N GLY A 102 10.34 5.37 4.36
CA GLY A 102 11.76 5.06 4.41
C GLY A 102 12.07 3.59 4.07
N ASP A 103 11.14 2.88 3.49
CA ASP A 103 11.36 1.54 2.94
C ASP A 103 12.36 1.60 1.77
N THR A 104 13.06 0.51 1.51
CA THR A 104 14.16 0.44 0.57
C THR A 104 13.87 -0.49 -0.62
N VAL A 105 14.69 -0.38 -1.67
CA VAL A 105 14.71 -1.37 -2.77
C VAL A 105 14.91 -2.79 -2.24
N GLY A 106 15.78 -2.96 -1.22
CA GLY A 106 16.01 -4.25 -0.58
C GLY A 106 14.75 -4.84 0.04
N ASP A 107 13.87 -4.02 0.62
CA ASP A 107 12.61 -4.51 1.18
C ASP A 107 11.68 -5.04 0.09
N ILE A 108 11.57 -4.34 -1.07
CA ILE A 108 10.81 -4.84 -2.22
C ILE A 108 11.39 -6.16 -2.72
N GLN A 109 12.72 -6.29 -2.80
CA GLN A 109 13.38 -7.52 -3.28
C GLN A 109 13.18 -8.73 -2.36
N THR A 110 12.70 -8.54 -1.13
CA THR A 110 12.26 -9.64 -0.26
C THR A 110 10.89 -10.22 -0.63
N LEU A 111 10.13 -9.53 -1.49
CA LEU A 111 8.81 -9.95 -1.95
C LEU A 111 8.92 -10.91 -3.14
N LYS A 112 7.80 -11.55 -3.44
CA LYS A 112 7.57 -12.33 -4.67
C LYS A 112 6.48 -11.65 -5.49
N ASN A 113 6.40 -11.97 -6.77
CA ASN A 113 5.32 -11.48 -7.65
C ASN A 113 3.92 -11.58 -7.01
N ASN A 114 3.64 -12.71 -6.37
CA ASN A 114 2.33 -12.93 -5.76
C ASN A 114 2.11 -12.15 -4.45
N ASP A 115 3.10 -11.51 -3.89
CA ASP A 115 2.93 -10.67 -2.70
C ASP A 115 2.41 -9.27 -3.08
N VAL A 116 2.54 -8.87 -4.36
CA VAL A 116 2.09 -7.57 -4.87
C VAL A 116 0.79 -7.69 -5.66
N VAL A 117 -0.22 -6.94 -5.28
CA VAL A 117 -1.54 -6.92 -5.92
C VAL A 117 -1.60 -5.84 -6.99
N SER A 118 -1.15 -4.64 -6.69
CA SER A 118 -1.05 -3.51 -7.62
C SER A 118 0.08 -2.57 -7.24
N VAL A 119 0.42 -1.69 -8.16
CA VAL A 119 1.48 -0.69 -7.97
C VAL A 119 0.98 0.68 -8.39
N ASP A 120 1.21 1.68 -7.55
CA ASP A 120 0.90 3.07 -7.79
C ASP A 120 2.19 3.90 -7.86
N LEU A 121 2.31 4.73 -8.91
CA LEU A 121 3.50 5.53 -9.16
C LEU A 121 3.23 7.01 -8.96
N ASN A 122 4.10 7.64 -8.21
CA ASN A 122 4.11 9.07 -7.93
C ASN A 122 5.56 9.56 -7.86
N ASP A 123 5.72 10.88 -7.83
CA ASP A 123 6.95 11.55 -7.41
C ASP A 123 6.61 12.61 -6.35
N ALA A 124 7.62 13.21 -5.75
CA ALA A 124 7.48 14.18 -4.68
C ALA A 124 7.94 15.58 -5.14
N PRO A 125 7.31 16.66 -4.66
CA PRO A 125 7.78 18.01 -4.94
C PRO A 125 9.19 18.25 -4.41
N THR A 126 9.99 18.99 -5.18
CA THR A 126 11.36 19.39 -4.80
C THR A 126 11.34 20.42 -3.68
N GLY A 127 12.43 20.46 -2.89
CA GLY A 127 12.62 21.49 -1.85
C GLY A 127 11.81 21.27 -0.59
N VAL A 128 10.99 20.22 -0.51
CA VAL A 128 10.21 19.86 0.69
C VAL A 128 10.88 18.68 1.39
N ALA A 129 11.17 18.82 2.68
CA ALA A 129 11.74 17.73 3.47
C ALA A 129 10.77 16.54 3.52
N LYS A 130 11.29 15.30 3.48
CA LYS A 130 10.49 14.06 3.47
C LYS A 130 9.42 14.03 4.57
N ALA A 131 9.76 14.43 5.80
CA ALA A 131 8.83 14.45 6.93
C ALA A 131 7.71 15.51 6.81
N LEU A 132 7.86 16.48 5.92
CA LEU A 132 6.89 17.56 5.69
C LEU A 132 6.09 17.36 4.39
N GLN A 133 6.33 16.28 3.69
CA GLN A 133 5.61 15.94 2.47
C GLN A 133 4.12 15.69 2.77
N ARG A 134 3.28 16.22 1.89
CA ARG A 134 1.82 16.16 2.04
C ARG A 134 1.23 15.20 1.01
N ASP A 135 0.41 14.29 1.46
CA ASP A 135 -0.18 13.21 0.67
C ASP A 135 -0.94 13.69 -0.59
N ASN A 136 -1.51 14.87 -0.55
CA ASN A 136 -2.28 15.46 -1.65
C ASN A 136 -1.50 16.51 -2.47
N GLU A 137 -0.19 16.52 -2.36
CA GLU A 137 0.74 17.39 -3.10
C GLU A 137 1.80 16.53 -3.79
N ARG A 138 1.36 15.53 -4.57
CA ARG A 138 2.24 14.61 -5.28
C ARG A 138 2.50 15.10 -6.69
N GLU A 139 3.62 14.65 -7.27
CA GLU A 139 4.00 14.93 -8.66
C GLU A 139 3.81 13.69 -9.55
N LEU A 140 3.78 13.91 -10.86
CA LEU A 140 3.76 12.81 -11.83
C LEU A 140 4.99 11.91 -11.67
N PRO A 141 4.88 10.60 -11.92
CA PRO A 141 6.01 9.69 -11.82
C PRO A 141 7.25 10.19 -12.56
N ALA A 142 8.39 10.21 -11.87
CA ALA A 142 9.69 10.67 -12.38
C ALA A 142 9.74 12.14 -12.86
N ALA A 143 8.78 12.98 -12.48
CA ALA A 143 8.75 14.38 -12.91
C ALA A 143 9.84 15.22 -12.22
N THR A 144 10.20 14.91 -11.00
CA THR A 144 11.14 15.68 -10.18
C THR A 144 12.43 14.91 -9.87
N GLY A 145 12.36 13.59 -9.87
CA GLY A 145 13.46 12.70 -9.49
C GLY A 145 13.73 12.69 -7.96
N VAL A 146 12.82 13.19 -7.13
CA VAL A 146 12.91 13.12 -5.67
C VAL A 146 12.73 11.68 -5.19
N ILE A 147 11.80 10.97 -5.80
CA ILE A 147 11.62 9.53 -5.59
C ILE A 147 12.37 8.81 -6.74
N ASP A 148 13.24 7.88 -6.39
CA ASP A 148 13.91 7.03 -7.39
C ASP A 148 12.93 5.97 -7.93
N VAL A 149 12.02 6.42 -8.81
CA VAL A 149 11.02 5.58 -9.47
C VAL A 149 11.69 4.49 -10.32
N ALA A 150 12.87 4.78 -10.90
CA ALA A 150 13.60 3.80 -11.71
C ALA A 150 14.11 2.63 -10.85
N ALA A 151 14.70 2.92 -9.68
CA ALA A 151 15.15 1.89 -8.75
C ALA A 151 13.96 1.07 -8.19
N PHE A 152 12.85 1.72 -7.88
CA PHE A 152 11.62 1.05 -7.45
C PHE A 152 11.10 0.08 -8.53
N LEU A 153 10.98 0.52 -9.78
CA LEU A 153 10.56 -0.33 -10.90
C LEU A 153 11.57 -1.45 -11.18
N GLY A 154 12.86 -1.17 -11.07
CA GLY A 154 13.92 -2.18 -11.18
C GLY A 154 13.77 -3.30 -10.14
N ALA A 155 13.40 -2.96 -8.90
CA ALA A 155 13.12 -3.95 -7.85
C ALA A 155 11.91 -4.81 -8.18
N LEU A 156 10.83 -4.22 -8.73
CA LEU A 156 9.65 -4.96 -9.18
C LEU A 156 9.97 -5.93 -10.32
N VAL A 157 10.81 -5.52 -11.28
CA VAL A 157 11.30 -6.40 -12.36
C VAL A 157 12.11 -7.56 -11.76
N ALA A 158 12.97 -7.29 -10.78
CA ALA A 158 13.81 -8.31 -10.15
C ALA A 158 12.99 -9.40 -9.44
N ILE A 159 11.84 -9.06 -8.86
CA ILE A 159 10.93 -10.05 -8.24
C ILE A 159 9.94 -10.68 -9.24
N GLY A 160 10.06 -10.35 -10.54
CA GLY A 160 9.21 -10.87 -11.60
C GLY A 160 7.77 -10.32 -11.56
N TYR A 161 7.54 -9.12 -11.00
CA TYR A 161 6.21 -8.55 -10.95
C TYR A 161 5.65 -8.30 -12.35
N ASN A 162 4.44 -8.80 -12.59
CA ASN A 162 3.75 -8.73 -13.88
C ASN A 162 2.29 -8.20 -13.77
N GLY A 163 1.98 -7.55 -12.66
CA GLY A 163 0.65 -6.99 -12.38
C GLY A 163 0.48 -5.55 -12.90
N PRO A 164 -0.66 -4.93 -12.57
CA PRO A 164 -0.97 -3.57 -13.00
C PRO A 164 -0.07 -2.53 -12.31
N VAL A 165 0.34 -1.54 -13.09
CA VAL A 165 1.06 -0.34 -12.65
C VAL A 165 0.30 0.86 -13.18
N ARG A 166 0.00 1.84 -12.32
CA ARG A 166 -0.74 3.06 -12.70
C ARG A 166 -0.11 4.30 -12.07
N PRO A 167 -0.20 5.49 -12.70
CA PRO A 167 0.12 6.75 -12.05
C PRO A 167 -1.02 7.15 -11.11
N GLU A 168 -0.68 7.70 -9.94
CA GLU A 168 -1.64 8.21 -8.95
C GLU A 168 -1.21 9.57 -8.38
N PRO A 169 -1.02 10.59 -9.23
CA PRO A 169 -0.57 11.91 -8.78
C PRO A 169 -1.73 12.68 -8.14
N PHE A 170 -1.92 12.55 -6.84
CA PHE A 170 -2.84 13.42 -6.10
C PHE A 170 -2.24 14.82 -6.01
N ASN A 171 -2.75 15.73 -6.82
CA ASN A 171 -2.37 17.14 -6.79
C ASN A 171 -3.63 18.01 -6.72
N LYS A 172 -3.63 18.95 -5.78
CA LYS A 172 -4.63 20.02 -5.76
C LYS A 172 -4.16 21.09 -6.75
N ALA A 173 -4.67 21.04 -7.97
CA ALA A 173 -4.52 22.13 -8.93
C ALA A 173 -5.29 23.39 -8.47
#